data_cd9991f196b52421c50005b3de819cec
#
_entry.id   cd9991f196b52421c50005b3de819cec
#
_cell.length_a   1.000
_cell.length_b   1.000
_cell.length_c   1.000
_cell.angle_alpha   90.00
_cell.angle_beta   90.00
_cell.angle_gamma   90.00
#
_symmetry.space_group_name_H-M   'P 1'
#
loop_
_entity.id
_entity.type
_entity.pdbx_description
1 polymer ?
#
loop_
_entity_poly.entity_id
_entity_poly.type
_entity_poly.pdbx_seq_one_letter_code
_entity_poly.pdbx_strand_id
1 'polypeptide(L)'
;MDLLWKERKRIWCGLPLTFTVYSYDNERFYVKSGFLNQRQDEVRLYRIQDLTVTRSLSQRIFGMGTILVNSSDKTLGDFEIKNIKNVMDVKEQLSALVEIQRDQKRVYTRENISGNSEADHDYM
;
A
#
# COMPACT_ATOMS: atom_id res chain seq x y z
N MET A 1 -12.00 -10.06 -6.89
CA MET A 1 -10.55 -9.95 -7.06
C MET A 1 -9.83 -10.54 -5.86
N ASP A 2 -8.83 -11.35 -6.12
CA ASP A 2 -8.17 -12.07 -5.06
C ASP A 2 -7.15 -11.19 -4.34
N LEU A 3 -7.23 -11.18 -3.01
CA LEU A 3 -6.25 -10.48 -2.21
C LEU A 3 -4.97 -11.31 -2.10
N LEU A 4 -3.83 -10.66 -2.22
CA LEU A 4 -2.54 -11.31 -2.05
C LEU A 4 -2.14 -11.40 -0.59
N TRP A 5 -2.69 -10.52 0.23
CA TRP A 5 -2.33 -10.44 1.63
C TRP A 5 -3.44 -9.73 2.38
N LYS A 6 -3.67 -10.16 3.62
CA LYS A 6 -4.65 -9.54 4.49
C LYS A 6 -4.25 -9.80 5.93
N GLU A 7 -4.21 -8.75 6.74
CA GLU A 7 -3.86 -8.91 8.14
C GLU A 7 -4.52 -7.82 8.97
N ARG A 8 -5.00 -8.22 10.15
CA ARG A 8 -5.57 -7.28 11.10
C ARG A 8 -4.46 -6.62 11.90
N LYS A 9 -4.54 -5.31 12.08
CA LYS A 9 -3.61 -4.60 12.93
C LYS A 9 -3.64 -5.19 14.34
N ARG A 10 -2.47 -5.41 14.93
CA ARG A 10 -2.36 -6.03 16.24
C ARG A 10 -2.11 -4.97 17.31
N ILE A 11 -2.48 -5.28 18.56
CA ILE A 11 -2.15 -4.40 19.67
C ILE A 11 -0.67 -4.62 20.03
N TRP A 12 -0.18 -3.85 21.01
CA TRP A 12 1.25 -3.85 21.34
C TRP A 12 1.80 -5.22 21.71
N CYS A 13 0.99 -6.11 22.24
CA CYS A 13 1.44 -7.43 22.65
C CYS A 13 1.22 -8.51 21.58
N GLY A 14 0.83 -8.12 20.37
CA GLY A 14 0.74 -9.04 19.25
C GLY A 14 -0.62 -9.70 19.06
N LEU A 15 -1.62 -9.39 19.87
CA LEU A 15 -2.95 -9.94 19.72
C LEU A 15 -3.76 -9.16 18.68
N PRO A 16 -4.51 -9.83 17.79
CA PRO A 16 -5.27 -9.15 16.72
C PRO A 16 -6.63 -8.65 17.24
N LEU A 17 -6.61 -7.71 18.16
CA LEU A 17 -7.82 -7.24 18.84
C LEU A 17 -8.30 -5.86 18.38
N THR A 18 -7.79 -5.35 17.26
CA THR A 18 -8.22 -4.05 16.75
C THR A 18 -9.26 -4.22 15.66
N PHE A 19 -9.86 -3.10 15.25
CA PHE A 19 -10.83 -3.07 14.16
C PHE A 19 -10.26 -2.50 12.87
N THR A 20 -8.95 -2.59 12.71
CA THR A 20 -8.26 -2.13 11.51
C THR A 20 -7.69 -3.35 10.79
N VAL A 21 -8.06 -3.50 9.51
CA VAL A 21 -7.58 -4.60 8.68
C VAL A 21 -6.90 -4.02 7.45
N TYR A 22 -5.69 -4.48 7.20
CA TYR A 22 -4.93 -4.10 6.02
C TYR A 22 -4.95 -5.24 5.01
N SER A 23 -5.01 -4.89 3.74
CA SER A 23 -4.94 -5.91 2.67
C SER A 23 -4.46 -5.25 1.39
N TYR A 24 -3.97 -6.05 0.47
CA TYR A 24 -3.63 -5.55 -0.86
C TYR A 24 -3.79 -6.64 -1.90
N ASP A 25 -3.99 -6.20 -3.13
CA ASP A 25 -3.94 -7.07 -4.30
C ASP A 25 -2.87 -6.53 -5.26
N ASN A 26 -2.95 -6.90 -6.52
CA ASN A 26 -1.93 -6.48 -7.50
C ASN A 26 -1.95 -4.99 -7.81
N GLU A 27 -3.05 -4.32 -7.55
CA GLU A 27 -3.23 -2.95 -7.99
C GLU A 27 -3.44 -1.94 -6.87
N ARG A 28 -3.99 -2.36 -5.74
CA ARG A 28 -4.42 -1.43 -4.70
C ARG A 28 -4.10 -1.94 -3.31
N PHE A 29 -3.94 -0.99 -2.41
CA PHE A 29 -3.81 -1.27 -0.98
C PHE A 29 -5.07 -0.78 -0.29
N TYR A 30 -5.62 -1.58 0.62
CA TYR A 30 -6.87 -1.28 1.30
C TYR A 30 -6.66 -1.16 2.80
N VAL A 31 -7.29 -0.16 3.40
CA VAL A 31 -7.33 0.00 4.85
C VAL A 31 -8.80 0.04 5.26
N LYS A 32 -9.22 -0.93 6.03
CA LYS A 32 -10.59 -0.98 6.54
C LYS A 32 -10.53 -0.81 8.05
N SER A 33 -11.21 0.18 8.58
CA SER A 33 -11.16 0.48 10.00
C SER A 33 -12.54 0.81 10.55
N GLY A 34 -12.66 0.73 11.88
CA GLY A 34 -13.86 1.12 12.59
C GLY A 34 -14.71 -0.07 13.01
N PHE A 35 -15.46 0.14 14.09
CA PHE A 35 -16.35 -0.87 14.66
C PHE A 35 -17.80 -0.57 14.28
N LEU A 36 -18.36 0.48 14.85
CA LEU A 36 -19.74 0.86 14.54
C LEU A 36 -19.80 1.62 13.21
N ASN A 37 -18.91 2.56 13.03
CA ASN A 37 -18.82 3.31 11.77
C ASN A 37 -17.58 2.81 11.04
N GLN A 38 -17.78 2.10 9.94
CA GLN A 38 -16.69 1.54 9.17
C GLN A 38 -16.22 2.53 8.13
N ARG A 39 -14.90 2.58 7.98
CA ARG A 39 -14.26 3.37 6.94
C ARG A 39 -13.35 2.45 6.13
N GLN A 40 -13.44 2.55 4.82
CA GLN A 40 -12.59 1.76 3.94
C GLN A 40 -11.90 2.70 2.97
N ASP A 41 -10.58 2.73 3.06
CA ASP A 41 -9.74 3.52 2.16
C ASP A 41 -9.00 2.60 1.22
N GLU A 42 -8.76 3.06 0.00
CA GLU A 42 -7.92 2.31 -0.91
C GLU A 42 -6.96 3.26 -1.61
N VAL A 43 -5.74 2.79 -1.81
CA VAL A 43 -4.67 3.55 -2.43
C VAL A 43 -4.14 2.74 -3.59
N ARG A 44 -4.07 3.37 -4.75
CA ARG A 44 -3.45 2.71 -5.91
C ARG A 44 -1.96 2.56 -5.66
N LEU A 45 -1.42 1.39 -5.95
CA LEU A 45 -0.03 1.10 -5.63
C LEU A 45 0.93 2.03 -6.34
N TYR A 46 0.60 2.47 -7.55
CA TYR A 46 1.51 3.38 -8.28
C TYR A 46 1.64 4.75 -7.61
N ARG A 47 0.78 5.08 -6.66
CA ARG A 47 0.87 6.34 -5.93
C ARG A 47 1.75 6.26 -4.70
N ILE A 48 2.18 5.07 -4.33
CA ILE A 48 3.08 4.88 -3.19
C ILE A 48 4.49 5.26 -3.62
N GLN A 49 5.13 6.14 -2.86
CA GLN A 49 6.45 6.67 -3.21
C GLN A 49 7.56 5.98 -2.44
N ASP A 50 7.39 5.83 -1.14
CA ASP A 50 8.40 5.23 -0.28
C ASP A 50 7.78 4.34 0.77
N LEU A 51 8.52 3.30 1.14
CA LEU A 51 8.16 2.37 2.22
C LEU A 51 9.33 2.30 3.18
N THR A 52 9.06 2.58 4.46
CA THR A 52 10.08 2.52 5.49
C THR A 52 9.60 1.60 6.60
N VAL A 53 10.46 0.66 7.02
CA VAL A 53 10.12 -0.24 8.11
C VAL A 53 10.72 0.31 9.41
N THR A 54 9.87 0.41 10.43
CA THR A 54 10.32 0.75 11.77
C THR A 54 9.88 -0.34 12.73
N ARG A 55 10.71 -0.61 13.72
CA ARG A 55 10.40 -1.62 14.74
C ARG A 55 10.86 -1.12 16.09
N SER A 56 9.89 -0.90 16.99
CA SER A 56 10.21 -0.56 18.38
C SER A 56 10.67 -1.83 19.10
N LEU A 57 11.17 -1.63 20.33
CA LEU A 57 11.63 -2.79 21.10
C LEU A 57 10.49 -3.76 21.38
N SER A 58 9.32 -3.25 21.76
CA SER A 58 8.18 -4.13 22.02
C SER A 58 7.74 -4.85 20.75
N GLN A 59 7.76 -4.18 19.60
CA GLN A 59 7.42 -4.83 18.35
C GLN A 59 8.40 -5.96 18.02
N ARG A 60 9.68 -5.73 18.28
CA ARG A 60 10.69 -6.76 18.03
C ARG A 60 10.49 -7.98 18.93
N ILE A 61 10.10 -7.76 20.18
CA ILE A 61 9.85 -8.84 21.11
C ILE A 61 8.67 -9.70 20.65
N PHE A 62 7.63 -9.08 20.13
CA PHE A 62 6.42 -9.80 19.70
C PHE A 62 6.41 -10.11 18.20
N GLY A 63 7.54 -9.91 17.52
CA GLY A 63 7.67 -10.29 16.10
C GLY A 63 6.89 -9.42 15.15
N MET A 64 6.71 -8.15 15.49
CA MET A 64 5.93 -7.22 14.68
C MET A 64 6.79 -6.07 14.17
N GLY A 65 6.19 -5.27 13.30
CA GLY A 65 6.79 -4.03 12.83
C GLY A 65 5.75 -3.14 12.22
N THR A 66 6.20 -1.98 11.77
CA THR A 66 5.33 -0.97 11.14
C THR A 66 5.97 -0.56 9.83
N ILE A 67 5.16 -0.41 8.80
CA ILE A 67 5.61 0.13 7.52
C ILE A 67 5.06 1.54 7.39
N LEU A 68 5.95 2.51 7.27
CA LEU A 68 5.56 3.90 7.01
C LEU A 68 5.43 4.04 5.51
N VAL A 69 4.25 4.44 5.05
CA VAL A 69 3.97 4.55 3.62
C VAL A 69 3.86 6.02 3.26
N ASN A 70 4.71 6.44 2.33
CA ASN A 70 4.68 7.78 1.79
C ASN A 70 3.95 7.72 0.45
N SER A 71 2.84 8.44 0.33
CA SER A 71 1.94 8.30 -0.80
C SER A 71 1.50 9.66 -1.31
N SER A 72 1.25 9.73 -2.61
CA SER A 72 0.69 10.94 -3.24
C SER A 72 -0.84 10.91 -3.31
N ASP A 73 -1.47 9.94 -2.65
CA ASP A 73 -2.92 9.86 -2.64
C ASP A 73 -3.53 11.06 -1.93
N LYS A 74 -4.53 11.67 -2.53
CA LYS A 74 -5.09 12.91 -2.02
C LYS A 74 -5.94 12.70 -0.77
N THR A 75 -6.58 11.55 -0.66
CA THR A 75 -7.47 11.28 0.46
C THR A 75 -6.73 10.77 1.67
N LEU A 76 -5.89 9.76 1.47
CA LEU A 76 -5.20 9.11 2.59
C LEU A 76 -3.83 9.72 2.87
N GLY A 77 -3.13 10.20 1.84
CA GLY A 77 -1.80 10.77 2.02
C GLY A 77 -0.83 9.74 2.56
N ASP A 78 0.04 10.19 3.45
CA ASP A 78 0.97 9.29 4.13
C ASP A 78 0.23 8.53 5.21
N PHE A 79 0.54 7.24 5.36
CA PHE A 79 -0.12 6.43 6.38
C PHE A 79 0.83 5.34 6.87
N GLU A 80 0.39 4.62 7.89
CA GLU A 80 1.19 3.57 8.51
C GLU A 80 0.45 2.25 8.46
N ILE A 81 1.19 1.18 8.15
CA ILE A 81 0.69 -0.18 8.32
C ILE A 81 1.28 -0.66 9.64
N LYS A 82 0.46 -0.61 10.69
CA LYS A 82 0.96 -0.69 12.06
C LYS A 82 0.81 -2.07 12.66
N ASN A 83 1.86 -2.50 13.37
CA ASN A 83 1.81 -3.72 14.21
C ASN A 83 1.38 -4.95 13.42
N ILE A 84 2.14 -5.26 12.37
CA ILE A 84 1.88 -6.46 11.58
C ILE A 84 3.04 -7.43 11.74
N LYS A 85 2.73 -8.71 11.55
CA LYS A 85 3.74 -9.77 11.56
C LYS A 85 4.44 -9.82 10.21
N ASN A 86 5.64 -10.41 10.22
CA ASN A 86 6.43 -10.62 8.99
C ASN A 86 6.60 -9.33 8.21
N VAL A 87 6.90 -8.25 8.91
CA VAL A 87 6.89 -6.92 8.32
C VAL A 87 7.88 -6.78 7.15
N MET A 88 9.04 -7.45 7.25
CA MET A 88 10.03 -7.35 6.17
C MET A 88 9.55 -8.04 4.89
N ASP A 89 8.91 -9.20 5.04
CA ASP A 89 8.37 -9.92 3.89
C ASP A 89 7.26 -9.13 3.22
N VAL A 90 6.38 -8.54 4.02
CA VAL A 90 5.28 -7.73 3.49
C VAL A 90 5.85 -6.52 2.77
N LYS A 91 6.83 -5.86 3.36
CA LYS A 91 7.45 -4.69 2.75
C LYS A 91 8.10 -5.05 1.41
N GLU A 92 8.80 -6.17 1.34
CA GLU A 92 9.45 -6.60 0.11
C GLU A 92 8.42 -6.90 -0.98
N GLN A 93 7.37 -7.63 -0.64
CA GLN A 93 6.34 -7.95 -1.63
C GLN A 93 5.63 -6.69 -2.09
N LEU A 94 5.27 -5.82 -1.16
CA LEU A 94 4.58 -4.59 -1.49
C LEU A 94 5.45 -3.70 -2.37
N SER A 95 6.72 -3.59 -2.04
CA SER A 95 7.66 -2.80 -2.83
C SER A 95 7.75 -3.31 -4.27
N ALA A 96 7.82 -4.62 -4.44
CA ALA A 96 7.87 -5.21 -5.77
C ALA A 96 6.60 -4.89 -6.57
N LEU A 97 5.44 -4.99 -5.93
CA LEU A 97 4.18 -4.70 -6.60
C LEU A 97 4.07 -3.22 -6.97
N VAL A 98 4.57 -2.34 -6.11
CA VAL A 98 4.57 -0.90 -6.40
C VAL A 98 5.42 -0.63 -7.64
N GLU A 99 6.59 -1.26 -7.72
CA GLU A 99 7.46 -1.07 -8.90
C GLU A 99 6.77 -1.54 -10.18
N ILE A 100 6.11 -2.69 -10.12
CA ILE A 100 5.40 -3.22 -11.28
C ILE A 100 4.29 -2.27 -11.72
N GLN A 101 3.51 -1.78 -10.78
CA GLN A 101 2.40 -0.89 -11.10
C GLN A 101 2.88 0.45 -11.63
N ARG A 102 3.98 0.96 -11.10
CA ARG A 102 4.57 2.20 -11.63
C ARG A 102 5.03 2.04 -13.05
N ASP A 103 5.68 0.92 -13.35
CA ASP A 103 6.14 0.66 -14.71
C ASP A 103 4.97 0.52 -15.68
N GLN A 104 3.93 -0.19 -15.27
CA GLN A 104 2.75 -0.33 -16.11
C GLN A 104 2.07 1.00 -16.36
N LYS A 105 1.96 1.82 -15.33
CA LYS A 105 1.35 3.14 -15.45
C LYS A 105 2.17 4.03 -16.39
N ARG A 106 3.48 3.97 -16.28
CA ARG A 106 4.37 4.76 -17.11
C ARG A 106 4.24 4.37 -18.58
N VAL A 107 4.21 3.08 -18.87
CA VAL A 107 4.09 2.59 -20.22
C VAL A 107 2.73 2.99 -20.82
N TYR A 108 1.68 2.80 -20.06
CA TYR A 108 0.34 3.18 -20.50
C TYR A 108 0.25 4.66 -20.84
N THR A 109 0.80 5.51 -19.99
CA THR A 109 0.78 6.95 -20.20
C THR A 109 1.56 7.33 -21.45
N ARG A 110 2.71 6.69 -21.67
CA ARG A 110 3.54 6.97 -22.83
C ARG A 110 2.82 6.59 -24.11
N GLU A 111 2.17 5.43 -24.15
CA GLU A 111 1.43 5.01 -25.32
C GLU A 111 0.26 5.94 -25.61
N ASN A 112 -0.41 6.38 -24.57
CA ASN A 112 -1.53 7.28 -24.72
C ASN A 112 -1.10 8.60 -25.33
N ILE A 113 0.02 9.14 -24.89
CA ILE A 113 0.56 10.39 -25.42
C ILE A 113 0.97 10.22 -26.88
N SER A 114 1.62 9.12 -27.19
CA SER A 114 2.04 8.86 -28.56
C SER A 114 0.87 8.77 -29.51
N GLY A 115 -0.18 8.06 -29.08
CA GLY A 115 -1.39 7.97 -29.88
C GLY A 115 -2.02 9.32 -30.14
N ASN A 116 -2.10 10.13 -29.12
CA ASN A 116 -2.66 11.48 -29.27
C ASN A 116 -1.82 12.34 -30.19
N SER A 117 -0.50 12.24 -30.06
CA SER A 117 0.39 13.01 -30.92
C SER A 117 0.20 12.70 -32.39
N GLU A 118 0.06 11.42 -32.68
CA GLU A 118 -0.14 10.98 -34.05
C GLU A 118 -1.46 11.48 -34.61
N ALA A 119 -2.46 11.44 -33.79
CA ALA A 119 -3.78 11.90 -34.21
C ALA A 119 -3.76 13.39 -34.46
N ASP A 120 -3.02 14.07 -33.73
CA ASP A 120 -2.91 15.49 -33.85
C ASP A 120 -1.83 15.90 -34.70
N HIS A 121 -0.90 15.45 -34.26
CA HIS A 121 0.20 15.64 -34.37
C HIS A 121 1.08 15.68 -33.69
N ASP A 122 1.36 15.66 -33.03
CA ASP A 122 2.10 15.48 -32.28
C ASP A 122 2.37 15.81 -31.23
N TYR A 123 2.29 15.88 -30.50
CA TYR A 123 2.73 16.45 -29.56
C TYR A 123 3.41 15.71 -28.75
N MET A 124 3.97 15.44 -28.74
CA MET A 124 4.52 14.85 -27.89
C MET A 124 5.19 15.00 -27.39
#